data_0985be164e781449fe383728d9be4024
#
_entry.id   0985be164e781449fe383728d9be4024
#
_cell.length_a   1.000
_cell.length_b   1.000
_cell.length_c   1.000
_cell.angle_alpha   90.00
_cell.angle_beta   90.00
_cell.angle_gamma   90.00
#
_symmetry.space_group_name_H-M   'P 1'
#
loop_
_entity.id
_entity.type
_entity.pdbx_description
1 polymer ?
#
loop_
_entity_poly.entity_id
_entity_poly.type
_entity_poly.pdbx_seq_one_letter_code
_entity_poly.pdbx_strand_id
1 'polypeptide(L)'
;MWNFVPIKNGAEELVVKLTPAYDSVKFEKCTFYKGRELDVFMKIFQRAVPAFLASAIIIILGVALVASWSVIKRRAKIGNSLLYLGCFSMVFGLWSTNETNVASLCIRNRVGAYFLAYILLMMMEVPFVLFAKEFLNIGDKKIWKALCGLSVAENIAVLTLHFCGIAELKETLFLTHIVLCIGMVYMLGCLIYKITHHEIDNRVKVSIAGIVSVVLAAVLDILCYYFRAGDADLFGRFLFLFFILLVTWETITEAVEIMEKGRKAAEYQRLADMDALTGMFSRSSYERDIQNIILNSGIMIVSFDLNNLKLCNDKYGHKMGDEYLLSASALIAKIFQKYGKIYRIGGDEFCCIIEKAKECPIKYCIEQMAVEEAKLEKSRKGAHPYKLRVACGYAVYDPGKDDNLEATRERSDMMMYKNKEEIKEKEKNA
;
A
#
# COMPACT_ATOMS: atom_id res chain seq x y z
N MET A 1 -0.19 -8.83 -42.25
CA MET A 1 -0.80 -7.53 -42.64
C MET A 1 -1.77 -7.74 -43.78
N TRP A 2 -2.93 -7.09 -43.72
CA TRP A 2 -3.98 -7.23 -44.73
C TRP A 2 -3.91 -6.12 -45.75
N ASN A 3 -4.06 -6.46 -47.07
CA ASN A 3 -4.18 -5.53 -48.18
C ASN A 3 -5.54 -5.74 -48.85
N PHE A 4 -6.34 -4.70 -48.91
CA PHE A 4 -7.59 -4.69 -49.67
C PHE A 4 -7.29 -4.20 -51.08
N VAL A 5 -7.56 -5.07 -52.06
CA VAL A 5 -7.34 -4.77 -53.47
C VAL A 5 -8.72 -4.83 -54.20
N PRO A 6 -9.23 -3.71 -54.70
CA PRO A 6 -10.47 -3.74 -55.46
C PRO A 6 -10.25 -4.49 -56.79
N ILE A 7 -11.10 -5.48 -57.07
CA ILE A 7 -11.10 -6.23 -58.30
C ILE A 7 -12.19 -5.70 -59.22
N LYS A 8 -11.86 -5.41 -60.48
CA LYS A 8 -12.87 -4.96 -61.49
C LYS A 8 -13.85 -6.09 -61.76
N ASN A 9 -15.13 -5.73 -61.89
CA ASN A 9 -16.18 -6.67 -62.28
C ASN A 9 -15.85 -7.24 -63.67
N GLY A 10 -15.90 -8.59 -63.84
CA GLY A 10 -15.60 -9.27 -65.10
C GLY A 10 -14.15 -9.70 -65.27
N ALA A 11 -13.30 -9.58 -64.28
CA ALA A 11 -11.97 -10.12 -64.36
C ALA A 11 -12.01 -11.66 -64.29
N GLU A 12 -11.46 -12.32 -65.34
CA GLU A 12 -11.40 -13.78 -65.47
C GLU A 12 -10.17 -14.34 -64.74
N GLU A 13 -9.11 -13.55 -64.60
CA GLU A 13 -7.84 -13.97 -63.97
C GLU A 13 -7.33 -12.87 -63.03
N LEU A 14 -6.81 -13.28 -61.87
CA LEU A 14 -6.13 -12.42 -60.91
C LEU A 14 -4.70 -12.89 -60.72
N VAL A 15 -3.76 -12.13 -61.22
CA VAL A 15 -2.33 -12.38 -60.99
C VAL A 15 -1.84 -11.56 -59.80
N VAL A 16 -1.40 -12.24 -58.75
CA VAL A 16 -0.83 -11.60 -57.54
C VAL A 16 0.68 -11.80 -57.56
N LYS A 17 1.42 -10.71 -57.82
CA LYS A 17 2.87 -10.70 -57.69
C LYS A 17 3.27 -10.33 -56.26
N LEU A 18 3.86 -11.25 -55.53
CA LEU A 18 4.41 -11.02 -54.18
C LEU A 18 5.92 -10.81 -54.27
N THR A 19 6.38 -9.66 -53.83
CA THR A 19 7.81 -9.35 -53.75
C THR A 19 8.17 -9.22 -52.28
N PRO A 20 9.10 -10.05 -51.75
CA PRO A 20 9.53 -9.90 -50.38
C PRO A 20 10.29 -8.58 -50.21
N ALA A 21 10.10 -7.95 -49.06
CA ALA A 21 10.84 -6.74 -48.70
C ALA A 21 12.32 -7.03 -48.39
N TYR A 22 12.64 -8.29 -48.06
CA TYR A 22 13.98 -8.78 -47.70
C TYR A 22 14.22 -10.13 -48.31
N ASP A 23 15.46 -10.43 -48.68
CA ASP A 23 15.86 -11.68 -49.32
C ASP A 23 15.68 -12.92 -48.42
N SER A 24 15.68 -12.68 -47.07
CA SER A 24 15.45 -13.71 -46.07
C SER A 24 13.98 -14.12 -45.89
N VAL A 25 13.01 -13.38 -46.51
CA VAL A 25 11.58 -13.66 -46.39
C VAL A 25 11.09 -14.56 -47.48
N LYS A 26 10.75 -15.82 -47.18
CA LYS A 26 10.06 -16.73 -48.07
C LYS A 26 8.54 -16.65 -47.85
N PHE A 27 7.77 -16.48 -48.94
CA PHE A 27 6.30 -16.55 -48.89
C PHE A 27 5.87 -18.02 -48.86
N GLU A 28 5.47 -18.54 -47.69
CA GLU A 28 5.05 -19.93 -47.56
C GLU A 28 3.53 -20.12 -47.48
N LYS A 29 2.83 -19.14 -46.89
CA LYS A 29 1.35 -19.16 -46.83
C LYS A 29 0.78 -17.75 -46.98
N CYS A 30 0.04 -17.52 -48.03
CA CYS A 30 -0.79 -16.34 -48.21
C CYS A 30 -2.25 -16.75 -48.12
N THR A 31 -3.02 -16.09 -47.29
CA THR A 31 -4.45 -16.32 -47.14
C THR A 31 -5.19 -15.24 -47.92
N PHE A 32 -6.03 -15.64 -48.88
CA PHE A 32 -6.81 -14.76 -49.70
C PHE A 32 -8.31 -14.87 -49.28
N TYR A 33 -8.96 -13.74 -49.12
CA TYR A 33 -10.39 -13.68 -48.93
C TYR A 33 -11.02 -12.94 -50.10
N LYS A 34 -12.12 -13.47 -50.64
CA LYS A 34 -12.94 -12.83 -51.68
C LYS A 34 -14.30 -12.51 -51.11
N GLY A 35 -14.79 -11.31 -51.32
CA GLY A 35 -16.11 -10.85 -50.87
C GLY A 35 -16.24 -9.34 -50.93
N ARG A 36 -17.33 -8.80 -50.43
CA ARG A 36 -17.47 -7.35 -50.24
C ARG A 36 -16.46 -6.90 -49.18
N GLU A 37 -15.92 -5.72 -49.35
CA GLU A 37 -14.91 -5.18 -48.44
C GLU A 37 -15.34 -5.26 -46.98
N LEU A 38 -16.56 -4.88 -46.66
CA LEU A 38 -17.13 -4.92 -45.31
C LEU A 38 -17.21 -6.36 -44.75
N ASP A 39 -17.62 -7.35 -45.57
CA ASP A 39 -17.79 -8.73 -45.13
C ASP A 39 -16.39 -9.35 -44.80
N VAL A 40 -15.41 -9.06 -45.64
CA VAL A 40 -14.01 -9.51 -45.43
C VAL A 40 -13.43 -8.83 -44.20
N PHE A 41 -13.64 -7.52 -44.06
CA PHE A 41 -13.22 -6.75 -42.88
C PHE A 41 -13.83 -7.33 -41.61
N MET A 42 -15.16 -7.52 -41.57
CA MET A 42 -15.86 -8.08 -40.42
C MET A 42 -15.37 -9.47 -40.02
N LYS A 43 -15.07 -10.32 -40.99
CA LYS A 43 -14.54 -11.66 -40.76
C LYS A 43 -13.16 -11.62 -40.13
N ILE A 44 -12.26 -10.76 -40.61
CA ILE A 44 -10.91 -10.56 -40.06
C ILE A 44 -11.04 -9.98 -38.65
N PHE A 45 -11.87 -8.96 -38.50
CA PHE A 45 -12.11 -8.29 -37.23
C PHE A 45 -12.63 -9.24 -36.16
N GLN A 46 -13.71 -9.99 -36.44
CA GLN A 46 -14.28 -10.97 -35.50
C GLN A 46 -13.25 -12.01 -35.00
N ARG A 47 -12.36 -12.47 -35.91
CA ARG A 47 -11.29 -13.40 -35.52
C ARG A 47 -10.24 -12.78 -34.64
N ALA A 48 -9.94 -11.50 -34.81
CA ALA A 48 -8.88 -10.81 -34.10
C ALA A 48 -9.36 -10.14 -32.78
N VAL A 49 -10.67 -9.90 -32.62
CA VAL A 49 -11.25 -9.22 -31.43
C VAL A 49 -10.86 -9.88 -30.11
N PRO A 50 -10.96 -11.20 -29.91
CA PRO A 50 -10.62 -11.79 -28.63
C PRO A 50 -9.16 -11.52 -28.20
N ALA A 51 -8.25 -11.61 -29.18
CA ALA A 51 -6.84 -11.32 -28.98
C ALA A 51 -6.60 -9.84 -28.63
N PHE A 52 -7.25 -8.95 -29.35
CA PHE A 52 -7.19 -7.51 -29.11
C PHE A 52 -7.73 -7.13 -27.72
N LEU A 53 -8.89 -7.68 -27.33
CA LEU A 53 -9.49 -7.44 -26.02
C LEU A 53 -8.61 -7.94 -24.89
N ALA A 54 -8.02 -9.15 -25.02
CA ALA A 54 -7.09 -9.67 -24.03
C ALA A 54 -5.88 -8.75 -23.84
N SER A 55 -5.28 -8.29 -24.95
CA SER A 55 -4.15 -7.35 -24.90
C SER A 55 -4.54 -6.00 -24.27
N ALA A 56 -5.71 -5.47 -24.59
CA ALA A 56 -6.23 -4.24 -24.02
C ALA A 56 -6.47 -4.36 -22.50
N ILE A 57 -7.01 -5.50 -22.04
CA ILE A 57 -7.20 -5.78 -20.62
C ILE A 57 -5.84 -5.84 -19.90
N ILE A 58 -4.83 -6.46 -20.51
CA ILE A 58 -3.47 -6.51 -19.95
C ILE A 58 -2.89 -5.10 -19.75
N ILE A 59 -3.08 -4.19 -20.73
CA ILE A 59 -2.65 -2.78 -20.62
C ILE A 59 -3.36 -2.09 -19.45
N ILE A 60 -4.68 -2.22 -19.37
CA ILE A 60 -5.51 -1.59 -18.33
C ILE A 60 -5.07 -2.09 -16.95
N LEU A 61 -4.86 -3.40 -16.79
CA LEU A 61 -4.37 -3.99 -15.54
C LEU A 61 -2.96 -3.48 -15.22
N GLY A 62 -2.08 -3.35 -16.21
CA GLY A 62 -0.75 -2.78 -16.05
C GLY A 62 -0.78 -1.35 -15.51
N VAL A 63 -1.63 -0.48 -16.07
CA VAL A 63 -1.84 0.89 -15.59
C VAL A 63 -2.40 0.89 -14.17
N ALA A 64 -3.37 0.03 -13.88
CA ALA A 64 -3.96 -0.10 -12.55
C ALA A 64 -2.93 -0.53 -11.50
N LEU A 65 -2.01 -1.45 -11.83
CA LEU A 65 -0.92 -1.88 -10.95
C LEU A 65 0.05 -0.74 -10.63
N VAL A 66 0.45 0.05 -11.65
CA VAL A 66 1.33 1.22 -11.44
C VAL A 66 0.64 2.28 -10.59
N ALA A 67 -0.64 2.56 -10.85
CA ALA A 67 -1.43 3.50 -10.05
C ALA A 67 -1.56 3.01 -8.59
N SER A 68 -1.87 1.74 -8.38
CA SER A 68 -1.96 1.12 -7.05
C SER A 68 -0.63 1.23 -6.29
N TRP A 69 0.49 0.91 -6.96
CA TRP A 69 1.82 1.08 -6.36
C TRP A 69 2.06 2.52 -5.90
N SER A 70 1.72 3.51 -6.71
CA SER A 70 1.94 4.93 -6.38
C SER A 70 1.15 5.39 -5.15
N VAL A 71 -0.05 4.85 -4.94
CA VAL A 71 -0.91 5.16 -3.79
C VAL A 71 -0.42 4.42 -2.53
N ILE A 72 -0.13 3.12 -2.66
CA ILE A 72 0.24 2.26 -1.53
C ILE A 72 1.64 2.61 -1.00
N LYS A 73 2.60 2.89 -1.89
CA LYS A 73 3.97 3.28 -1.50
C LYS A 73 4.02 4.53 -0.62
N ARG A 74 3.05 5.44 -0.76
CA ARG A 74 2.93 6.63 0.10
C ARG A 74 2.50 6.29 1.53
N ARG A 75 1.83 5.15 1.74
CA ARG A 75 1.22 4.74 3.02
C ARG A 75 1.94 3.58 3.69
N ALA A 76 2.63 2.75 2.92
CA ALA A 76 3.32 1.55 3.41
C ALA A 76 4.66 1.36 2.70
N LYS A 77 5.68 0.81 3.41
CA LYS A 77 6.97 0.46 2.81
C LYS A 77 6.83 -0.84 1.99
N ILE A 78 6.19 -0.74 0.81
CA ILE A 78 6.03 -1.87 -0.11
C ILE A 78 7.13 -1.82 -1.16
N GLY A 79 7.62 -3.00 -1.58
CA GLY A 79 8.60 -3.16 -2.66
C GLY A 79 8.11 -2.61 -4.00
N ASN A 80 8.96 -2.66 -5.01
CA ASN A 80 8.63 -2.13 -6.34
C ASN A 80 8.06 -3.21 -7.30
N SER A 81 7.72 -4.41 -6.80
CA SER A 81 7.21 -5.52 -7.63
C SER A 81 6.01 -5.14 -8.49
N LEU A 82 5.02 -4.42 -7.90
CA LEU A 82 3.85 -3.93 -8.63
C LEU A 82 4.18 -2.93 -9.74
N LEU A 83 5.14 -2.04 -9.49
CA LEU A 83 5.61 -1.10 -10.50
C LEU A 83 6.20 -1.84 -11.69
N TYR A 84 7.11 -2.79 -11.43
CA TYR A 84 7.80 -3.52 -12.49
C TYR A 84 6.86 -4.45 -13.26
N LEU A 85 5.93 -5.13 -12.55
CA LEU A 85 4.90 -5.93 -13.21
C LEU A 85 3.98 -5.06 -14.07
N GLY A 86 3.57 -3.91 -13.57
CA GLY A 86 2.72 -2.97 -14.31
C GLY A 86 3.43 -2.44 -15.57
N CYS A 87 4.70 -2.05 -15.47
CA CYS A 87 5.50 -1.63 -16.62
C CYS A 87 5.66 -2.76 -17.65
N PHE A 88 5.98 -3.98 -17.19
CA PHE A 88 6.07 -5.14 -18.06
C PHE A 88 4.73 -5.42 -18.76
N SER A 89 3.63 -5.40 -18.03
CA SER A 89 2.28 -5.63 -18.57
C SER A 89 1.88 -4.60 -19.63
N MET A 90 2.21 -3.33 -19.41
CA MET A 90 1.94 -2.28 -20.41
C MET A 90 2.73 -2.52 -21.69
N VAL A 91 4.02 -2.80 -21.58
CA VAL A 91 4.88 -3.04 -22.73
C VAL A 91 4.45 -4.31 -23.47
N PHE A 92 4.20 -5.41 -22.75
CA PHE A 92 3.69 -6.65 -23.33
C PHE A 92 2.34 -6.47 -24.00
N GLY A 93 1.40 -5.80 -23.36
CA GLY A 93 0.07 -5.55 -23.91
C GLY A 93 0.11 -4.68 -25.19
N LEU A 94 0.98 -3.67 -25.23
CA LEU A 94 1.21 -2.85 -26.43
C LEU A 94 1.82 -3.67 -27.56
N TRP A 95 2.82 -4.48 -27.26
CA TRP A 95 3.42 -5.41 -28.24
C TRP A 95 2.38 -6.38 -28.78
N SER A 96 1.68 -7.07 -27.89
CA SER A 96 0.64 -8.04 -28.27
C SER A 96 -0.52 -7.40 -29.03
N THR A 97 -0.91 -6.16 -28.71
CA THR A 97 -1.89 -5.39 -29.49
C THR A 97 -1.39 -5.13 -30.91
N ASN A 98 -0.11 -4.76 -31.05
CA ASN A 98 0.51 -4.50 -32.35
C ASN A 98 0.60 -5.77 -33.23
N GLU A 99 0.78 -6.95 -32.62
CA GLU A 99 0.76 -8.25 -33.29
C GLU A 99 -0.66 -8.67 -33.74
N THR A 100 -1.72 -8.06 -33.18
CA THR A 100 -3.09 -8.36 -33.64
C THR A 100 -3.36 -7.79 -35.02
N ASN A 101 -4.13 -8.52 -35.82
CA ASN A 101 -4.54 -8.04 -37.13
C ASN A 101 -5.40 -6.77 -37.08
N VAL A 102 -6.01 -6.46 -35.92
CA VAL A 102 -6.80 -5.22 -35.72
C VAL A 102 -5.89 -4.00 -35.79
N ALA A 103 -4.73 -4.03 -35.12
CA ALA A 103 -3.78 -2.92 -35.18
C ALA A 103 -3.34 -2.62 -36.63
N SER A 104 -3.10 -3.66 -37.42
CA SER A 104 -2.72 -3.50 -38.84
C SER A 104 -3.83 -2.90 -39.74
N LEU A 105 -5.10 -2.96 -39.31
CA LEU A 105 -6.20 -2.32 -39.98
C LEU A 105 -6.30 -0.83 -39.64
N CYS A 106 -5.92 -0.44 -38.44
CA CYS A 106 -6.03 0.93 -37.94
C CYS A 106 -4.78 1.77 -38.20
N ILE A 107 -3.59 1.16 -38.17
CA ILE A 107 -2.33 1.87 -38.32
C ILE A 107 -1.94 1.95 -39.81
N ARG A 108 -2.00 3.15 -40.37
CA ARG A 108 -1.64 3.39 -41.77
C ARG A 108 -0.14 3.27 -42.05
N ASN A 109 0.69 3.63 -41.04
CA ASN A 109 2.14 3.53 -41.17
C ASN A 109 2.63 2.13 -40.80
N ARG A 110 2.76 1.28 -41.81
CA ARG A 110 3.15 -0.13 -41.65
C ARG A 110 4.62 -0.29 -41.23
N VAL A 111 5.49 0.58 -41.70
CA VAL A 111 6.93 0.57 -41.35
C VAL A 111 7.08 0.92 -39.87
N GLY A 112 6.35 1.93 -39.41
CA GLY A 112 6.34 2.32 -38.00
C GLY A 112 5.79 1.20 -37.08
N ALA A 113 4.72 0.51 -37.50
CA ALA A 113 4.17 -0.60 -36.74
C ALA A 113 5.16 -1.80 -36.64
N TYR A 114 5.85 -2.11 -37.74
CA TYR A 114 6.89 -3.13 -37.76
C TYR A 114 8.05 -2.77 -36.81
N PHE A 115 8.57 -1.56 -36.90
CA PHE A 115 9.66 -1.09 -36.02
C PHE A 115 9.23 -1.08 -34.55
N LEU A 116 8.01 -0.64 -34.27
CA LEU A 116 7.45 -0.62 -32.92
C LEU A 116 7.36 -2.01 -32.30
N ALA A 117 7.00 -3.05 -33.06
CA ALA A 117 6.95 -4.43 -32.56
C ALA A 117 8.28 -4.89 -31.97
N TYR A 118 9.38 -4.65 -32.69
CA TYR A 118 10.71 -5.05 -32.25
C TYR A 118 11.19 -4.25 -31.03
N ILE A 119 10.97 -2.93 -31.02
CA ILE A 119 11.31 -2.09 -29.87
C ILE A 119 10.56 -2.53 -28.63
N LEU A 120 9.25 -2.74 -28.73
CA LEU A 120 8.46 -3.19 -27.57
C LEU A 120 8.92 -4.55 -27.07
N LEU A 121 9.25 -5.50 -27.97
CA LEU A 121 9.79 -6.80 -27.57
C LEU A 121 11.10 -6.68 -26.80
N MET A 122 12.04 -5.87 -27.30
CA MET A 122 13.31 -5.59 -26.65
C MET A 122 13.15 -4.90 -25.29
N MET A 123 12.18 -4.00 -25.17
CA MET A 123 11.93 -3.27 -23.92
C MET A 123 11.30 -4.12 -22.80
N MET A 124 10.73 -5.28 -23.12
CA MET A 124 10.06 -6.14 -22.12
C MET A 124 11.01 -6.73 -21.08
N GLU A 125 12.24 -7.02 -21.46
CA GLU A 125 13.14 -7.84 -20.67
C GLU A 125 13.55 -7.20 -19.34
N VAL A 126 13.90 -5.91 -19.36
CA VAL A 126 14.35 -5.20 -18.15
C VAL A 126 13.25 -5.15 -17.09
N PRO A 127 12.00 -4.70 -17.37
CA PRO A 127 10.93 -4.74 -16.38
C PRO A 127 10.63 -6.15 -15.85
N PHE A 128 10.75 -7.18 -16.72
CA PHE A 128 10.53 -8.56 -16.33
C PHE A 128 11.59 -9.06 -15.33
N VAL A 129 12.86 -8.83 -15.60
CA VAL A 129 13.96 -9.20 -14.69
C VAL A 129 13.86 -8.47 -13.35
N LEU A 130 13.52 -7.17 -13.38
CA LEU A 130 13.32 -6.38 -12.17
C LEU A 130 12.12 -6.86 -11.36
N PHE A 131 11.01 -7.21 -12.02
CA PHE A 131 9.87 -7.84 -11.37
C PHE A 131 10.26 -9.16 -10.70
N ALA A 132 10.93 -10.07 -11.44
CA ALA A 132 11.34 -11.36 -10.92
C ALA A 132 12.25 -11.23 -9.70
N LYS A 133 13.19 -10.28 -9.71
CA LYS A 133 14.07 -9.97 -8.57
C LYS A 133 13.27 -9.61 -7.32
N GLU A 134 12.38 -8.62 -7.43
CA GLU A 134 11.60 -8.11 -6.31
C GLU A 134 10.59 -9.16 -5.81
N PHE A 135 9.92 -9.81 -6.74
CA PHE A 135 8.88 -10.78 -6.44
C PHE A 135 9.45 -12.05 -5.76
N LEU A 136 10.55 -12.57 -6.26
CA LEU A 136 11.23 -13.72 -5.66
C LEU A 136 12.10 -13.33 -4.46
N ASN A 137 12.13 -12.03 -4.08
CA ASN A 137 12.98 -11.52 -3.00
C ASN A 137 14.42 -12.07 -3.11
N ILE A 138 14.99 -11.95 -4.29
CA ILE A 138 16.37 -12.37 -4.56
C ILE A 138 17.27 -11.30 -3.98
N GLY A 139 18.03 -11.66 -2.95
CA GLY A 139 18.99 -10.76 -2.30
C GLY A 139 19.96 -10.13 -3.31
N ASP A 140 20.75 -9.16 -2.86
CA ASP A 140 21.55 -8.25 -3.69
C ASP A 140 22.70 -8.96 -4.43
N LYS A 141 22.33 -9.95 -5.25
CA LYS A 141 23.26 -10.66 -6.15
C LYS A 141 23.48 -9.79 -7.38
N LYS A 142 24.75 -9.59 -7.76
CA LYS A 142 25.14 -8.76 -8.92
C LYS A 142 24.61 -9.29 -10.26
N ILE A 143 24.13 -10.56 -10.29
CA ILE A 143 23.67 -11.24 -11.50
C ILE A 143 22.51 -10.53 -12.18
N TRP A 144 21.50 -10.04 -11.42
CA TRP A 144 20.37 -9.34 -12.02
C TRP A 144 20.77 -8.01 -12.69
N LYS A 145 21.81 -7.32 -12.13
CA LYS A 145 22.38 -6.12 -12.76
C LYS A 145 23.08 -6.46 -14.07
N ALA A 146 23.80 -7.58 -14.10
CA ALA A 146 24.45 -8.07 -15.30
C ALA A 146 23.44 -8.44 -16.38
N LEU A 147 22.31 -9.08 -16.02
CA LEU A 147 21.23 -9.40 -16.97
C LEU A 147 20.59 -8.14 -17.55
N CYS A 148 20.22 -7.17 -16.71
CA CYS A 148 19.69 -5.89 -17.21
C CYS A 148 20.73 -5.16 -18.09
N GLY A 149 22.00 -5.19 -17.72
CA GLY A 149 23.09 -4.62 -18.52
C GLY A 149 23.26 -5.32 -19.86
N LEU A 150 23.15 -6.64 -19.89
CA LEU A 150 23.20 -7.45 -21.10
C LEU A 150 22.07 -7.10 -22.06
N SER A 151 20.82 -7.03 -21.53
CA SER A 151 19.66 -6.64 -22.33
C SER A 151 19.80 -5.24 -22.93
N VAL A 152 20.23 -4.26 -22.12
CA VAL A 152 20.45 -2.90 -22.62
C VAL A 152 21.56 -2.85 -23.68
N ALA A 153 22.67 -3.58 -23.47
CA ALA A 153 23.77 -3.65 -24.43
C ALA A 153 23.35 -4.32 -25.74
N GLU A 154 22.58 -5.40 -25.66
CA GLU A 154 21.98 -6.06 -26.81
C GLU A 154 21.07 -5.12 -27.60
N ASN A 155 20.14 -4.43 -26.93
CA ASN A 155 19.24 -3.47 -27.54
C ASN A 155 20.00 -2.37 -28.29
N ILE A 156 21.04 -1.80 -27.68
CA ILE A 156 21.90 -0.79 -28.31
C ILE A 156 22.60 -1.38 -29.53
N ALA A 157 23.17 -2.59 -29.44
CA ALA A 157 23.88 -3.23 -30.52
C ALA A 157 22.96 -3.52 -31.72
N VAL A 158 21.76 -4.09 -31.47
CA VAL A 158 20.76 -4.39 -32.49
C VAL A 158 20.32 -3.14 -33.23
N LEU A 159 19.98 -2.09 -32.49
CA LEU A 159 19.57 -0.80 -33.06
C LEU A 159 20.71 -0.16 -33.89
N THR A 160 21.94 -0.21 -33.36
CA THR A 160 23.11 0.33 -34.07
C THR A 160 23.33 -0.42 -35.40
N LEU A 161 23.29 -1.78 -35.40
CA LEU A 161 23.43 -2.59 -36.62
C LEU A 161 22.34 -2.26 -37.64
N HIS A 162 21.12 -2.04 -37.18
CA HIS A 162 19.99 -1.65 -38.04
C HIS A 162 20.18 -0.26 -38.67
N PHE A 163 20.52 0.76 -37.88
CA PHE A 163 20.68 2.12 -38.36
C PHE A 163 21.93 2.29 -39.23
N CYS A 164 22.95 1.46 -39.02
CA CYS A 164 24.13 1.42 -39.91
C CYS A 164 23.87 0.64 -41.22
N GLY A 165 22.67 0.05 -41.38
CA GLY A 165 22.33 -0.74 -42.56
C GLY A 165 23.12 -2.08 -42.69
N ILE A 166 23.69 -2.57 -41.57
CA ILE A 166 24.50 -3.80 -41.56
C ILE A 166 23.60 -5.03 -41.45
N ALA A 167 22.54 -4.95 -40.62
CA ALA A 167 21.60 -6.04 -40.40
C ALA A 167 20.20 -5.52 -40.13
N GLU A 168 19.19 -6.26 -40.57
CA GLU A 168 17.78 -5.95 -40.33
C GLU A 168 17.36 -6.42 -38.93
N LEU A 169 16.35 -5.74 -38.31
CA LEU A 169 15.82 -6.11 -36.99
C LEU A 169 15.34 -7.58 -36.96
N LYS A 170 14.83 -8.08 -38.06
CA LYS A 170 14.39 -9.49 -38.16
C LYS A 170 15.55 -10.45 -38.12
N GLU A 171 16.69 -10.09 -38.70
CA GLU A 171 17.89 -10.93 -38.75
C GLU A 171 18.58 -11.01 -37.38
N THR A 172 18.46 -9.96 -36.58
CA THR A 172 19.02 -9.87 -35.21
C THR A 172 18.08 -10.37 -34.13
N LEU A 173 16.82 -10.69 -34.47
CA LEU A 173 15.79 -11.12 -33.51
C LEU A 173 16.18 -12.34 -32.66
N PHE A 174 17.02 -13.24 -33.23
CA PHE A 174 17.51 -14.40 -32.48
C PHE A 174 18.39 -14.02 -31.29
N LEU A 175 19.07 -12.87 -31.31
CA LEU A 175 19.84 -12.35 -30.18
C LEU A 175 18.89 -11.97 -29.02
N THR A 176 17.83 -11.26 -29.33
CA THR A 176 16.79 -10.91 -28.34
C THR A 176 16.17 -12.17 -27.71
N HIS A 177 15.87 -13.20 -28.52
CA HIS A 177 15.38 -14.48 -28.00
C HIS A 177 16.39 -15.18 -27.09
N ILE A 178 17.70 -15.13 -27.42
CA ILE A 178 18.76 -15.69 -26.56
C ILE A 178 18.79 -14.99 -25.21
N VAL A 179 18.77 -13.66 -25.19
CA VAL A 179 18.81 -12.89 -23.93
C VAL A 179 17.56 -13.14 -23.10
N LEU A 180 16.37 -13.21 -23.72
CA LEU A 180 15.13 -13.64 -23.09
C LEU A 180 15.23 -15.03 -22.46
N CYS A 181 15.78 -16.02 -23.20
CA CYS A 181 16.00 -17.38 -22.68
C CYS A 181 16.93 -17.40 -21.47
N ILE A 182 18.03 -16.61 -21.49
CA ILE A 182 18.94 -16.48 -20.35
C ILE A 182 18.21 -15.94 -19.12
N GLY A 183 17.39 -14.91 -19.29
CA GLY A 183 16.55 -14.34 -18.22
C GLY A 183 15.56 -15.37 -17.63
N MET A 184 14.90 -16.15 -18.49
CA MET A 184 13.98 -17.22 -18.08
C MET A 184 14.69 -18.33 -17.32
N VAL A 185 15.83 -18.80 -17.79
CA VAL A 185 16.65 -19.83 -17.11
C VAL A 185 17.12 -19.35 -15.75
N TYR A 186 17.57 -18.10 -15.65
CA TYR A 186 17.95 -17.50 -14.37
C TYR A 186 16.76 -17.45 -13.40
N MET A 187 15.59 -17.02 -13.85
CA MET A 187 14.39 -16.95 -13.02
C MET A 187 13.96 -18.34 -12.52
N LEU A 188 13.96 -19.35 -13.41
CA LEU A 188 13.68 -20.74 -13.03
C LEU A 188 14.69 -21.27 -12.02
N GLY A 189 15.98 -21.00 -12.21
CA GLY A 189 17.02 -21.36 -11.26
C GLY A 189 16.81 -20.75 -9.87
N CYS A 190 16.42 -19.46 -9.81
CA CYS A 190 16.09 -18.81 -8.55
C CYS A 190 14.85 -19.42 -7.89
N LEU A 191 13.85 -19.77 -8.68
CA LEU A 191 12.63 -20.42 -8.21
C LEU A 191 12.93 -21.80 -7.61
N ILE A 192 13.70 -22.64 -8.34
CA ILE A 192 14.12 -23.96 -7.88
C ILE A 192 14.94 -23.84 -6.59
N TYR A 193 15.87 -22.89 -6.52
CA TYR A 193 16.65 -22.63 -5.32
C TYR A 193 15.76 -22.35 -4.10
N LYS A 194 14.75 -21.51 -4.24
CA LYS A 194 13.80 -21.20 -3.15
C LYS A 194 12.94 -22.40 -2.75
N ILE A 195 12.50 -23.20 -3.72
CA ILE A 195 11.73 -24.41 -3.46
C ILE A 195 12.55 -25.41 -2.63
N THR A 196 13.82 -25.63 -3.02
CA THR A 196 14.70 -26.61 -2.37
C THR A 196 15.12 -26.20 -0.96
N HIS A 197 15.20 -24.87 -0.67
CA HIS A 197 15.59 -24.36 0.65
C HIS A 197 14.39 -24.05 1.57
N HIS A 198 13.18 -24.50 1.21
CA HIS A 198 11.95 -24.26 1.99
C HIS A 198 11.66 -22.80 2.36
N GLU A 199 12.18 -21.86 1.58
CA GLU A 199 11.92 -20.41 1.76
C GLU A 199 10.58 -19.97 1.13
N ILE A 200 9.60 -20.88 1.02
CA ILE A 200 8.35 -20.64 0.32
C ILE A 200 7.23 -20.48 1.33
N ASP A 201 6.73 -19.30 1.46
CA ASP A 201 5.45 -19.03 2.10
C ASP A 201 4.29 -19.55 1.21
N ASN A 202 3.16 -19.90 1.83
CA ASN A 202 1.98 -20.43 1.09
C ASN A 202 1.52 -19.49 -0.04
N ARG A 203 1.78 -18.20 0.08
CA ARG A 203 1.51 -17.17 -0.93
C ARG A 203 2.35 -17.36 -2.19
N VAL A 204 3.62 -17.71 -2.02
CA VAL A 204 4.56 -17.92 -3.13
C VAL A 204 4.16 -19.16 -3.95
N LYS A 205 3.46 -20.17 -3.37
CA LYS A 205 3.03 -21.37 -4.12
C LYS A 205 2.07 -21.07 -5.27
N VAL A 206 1.11 -20.17 -5.06
CA VAL A 206 0.16 -19.75 -6.11
C VAL A 206 0.90 -19.00 -7.22
N SER A 207 1.82 -18.13 -6.82
CA SER A 207 2.64 -17.35 -7.74
C SER A 207 3.64 -18.18 -8.53
N ILE A 208 4.11 -19.32 -7.97
CA ILE A 208 4.95 -20.28 -8.68
C ILE A 208 4.22 -20.82 -9.91
N ALA A 209 2.96 -21.24 -9.76
CA ALA A 209 2.17 -21.72 -10.89
C ALA A 209 2.04 -20.65 -11.98
N GLY A 210 1.85 -19.41 -11.59
CA GLY A 210 1.80 -18.26 -12.50
C GLY A 210 3.11 -18.01 -13.24
N ILE A 211 4.25 -18.03 -12.54
CA ILE A 211 5.59 -17.85 -13.16
C ILE A 211 5.87 -18.99 -14.13
N VAL A 212 5.61 -20.23 -13.72
CA VAL A 212 5.81 -21.40 -14.59
C VAL A 212 4.93 -21.29 -15.84
N SER A 213 3.69 -20.80 -15.72
CA SER A 213 2.80 -20.61 -16.88
C SER A 213 3.34 -19.57 -17.86
N VAL A 214 3.91 -18.46 -17.37
CA VAL A 214 4.52 -17.40 -18.22
C VAL A 214 5.74 -17.93 -18.95
N VAL A 215 6.62 -18.67 -18.25
CA VAL A 215 7.81 -19.27 -18.90
C VAL A 215 7.39 -20.29 -19.94
N LEU A 216 6.43 -21.16 -19.62
CA LEU A 216 5.89 -22.13 -20.57
C LEU A 216 5.29 -21.43 -21.80
N ALA A 217 4.52 -20.36 -21.58
CA ALA A 217 3.95 -19.55 -22.65
C ALA A 217 5.02 -18.99 -23.57
N ALA A 218 6.07 -18.35 -23.00
CA ALA A 218 7.15 -17.77 -23.78
C ALA A 218 7.90 -18.83 -24.60
N VAL A 219 8.17 -20.01 -24.01
CA VAL A 219 8.78 -21.12 -24.73
C VAL A 219 7.90 -21.60 -25.89
N LEU A 220 6.60 -21.78 -25.64
CA LEU A 220 5.65 -22.21 -26.67
C LEU A 220 5.54 -21.18 -27.80
N ASP A 221 5.49 -19.90 -27.49
CA ASP A 221 5.41 -18.82 -28.49
C ASP A 221 6.69 -18.74 -29.32
N ILE A 222 7.88 -18.87 -28.71
CA ILE A 222 9.14 -18.95 -29.42
C ILE A 222 9.18 -20.19 -30.38
N LEU A 223 8.72 -21.35 -29.87
CA LEU A 223 8.62 -22.55 -30.71
C LEU A 223 7.63 -22.34 -31.87
N CYS A 224 6.46 -21.79 -31.61
CA CYS A 224 5.48 -21.47 -32.66
C CYS A 224 6.07 -20.52 -33.70
N TYR A 225 6.83 -19.51 -33.27
CA TYR A 225 7.53 -18.60 -34.21
C TYR A 225 8.50 -19.34 -35.14
N TYR A 226 9.41 -20.16 -34.57
CA TYR A 226 10.42 -20.87 -35.39
C TYR A 226 9.84 -22.01 -36.21
N PHE A 227 8.87 -22.75 -35.69
CA PHE A 227 8.19 -23.84 -36.41
C PHE A 227 7.03 -23.35 -37.28
N ARG A 228 6.73 -22.03 -37.26
CA ARG A 228 5.61 -21.41 -38.02
C ARG A 228 4.26 -22.09 -37.74
N ALA A 229 4.04 -22.51 -36.53
CA ALA A 229 2.88 -23.28 -36.08
C ALA A 229 1.79 -22.37 -35.46
N GLY A 230 1.24 -21.41 -36.21
CA GLY A 230 0.15 -20.54 -35.77
C GLY A 230 0.59 -19.10 -35.47
N ASP A 231 -0.21 -18.39 -34.64
CA ASP A 231 0.10 -17.02 -34.19
C ASP A 231 1.18 -17.07 -33.10
N ALA A 232 2.23 -16.27 -33.24
CA ALA A 232 3.44 -16.34 -32.41
C ALA A 232 3.26 -15.85 -30.97
N ASP A 233 2.11 -15.29 -30.62
CA ASP A 233 1.81 -14.74 -29.27
C ASP A 233 0.49 -15.29 -28.68
N LEU A 234 0.01 -16.41 -29.22
CA LEU A 234 -1.27 -16.98 -28.81
C LEU A 234 -1.25 -17.46 -27.35
N PHE A 235 -0.21 -18.21 -26.97
CA PHE A 235 -0.07 -18.77 -25.62
C PHE A 235 0.35 -17.69 -24.63
N GLY A 236 1.30 -16.83 -25.02
CA GLY A 236 1.77 -15.71 -24.19
C GLY A 236 0.65 -14.80 -23.76
N ARG A 237 -0.23 -14.43 -24.67
CA ARG A 237 -1.33 -13.51 -24.40
C ARG A 237 -2.29 -14.03 -23.33
N PHE A 238 -2.78 -15.25 -23.47
CA PHE A 238 -3.79 -15.78 -22.54
C PHE A 238 -3.19 -16.28 -21.22
N LEU A 239 -2.03 -16.93 -21.25
CA LEU A 239 -1.36 -17.40 -20.05
C LEU A 239 -0.79 -16.23 -19.24
N PHE A 240 -0.31 -15.17 -19.90
CA PHE A 240 0.13 -13.96 -19.22
C PHE A 240 -1.08 -13.19 -18.63
N LEU A 241 -2.21 -13.12 -19.32
CA LEU A 241 -3.43 -12.54 -18.76
C LEU A 241 -3.86 -13.30 -17.49
N PHE A 242 -3.83 -14.61 -17.51
CA PHE A 242 -4.11 -15.44 -16.34
C PHE A 242 -3.13 -15.15 -15.20
N PHE A 243 -1.83 -15.09 -15.49
CA PHE A 243 -0.80 -14.75 -14.52
C PHE A 243 -1.02 -13.38 -13.87
N ILE A 244 -1.27 -12.34 -14.66
CA ILE A 244 -1.47 -10.98 -14.12
C ILE A 244 -2.73 -10.90 -13.25
N LEU A 245 -3.79 -11.62 -13.59
CA LEU A 245 -5.00 -11.72 -12.78
C LEU A 245 -4.71 -12.40 -11.43
N LEU A 246 -3.95 -13.50 -11.42
CA LEU A 246 -3.54 -14.17 -10.19
C LEU A 246 -2.72 -13.27 -9.29
N VAL A 247 -1.67 -12.61 -9.82
CA VAL A 247 -0.82 -11.71 -9.04
C VAL A 247 -1.60 -10.50 -8.55
N THR A 248 -2.52 -9.97 -9.37
CA THR A 248 -3.38 -8.85 -8.96
C THR A 248 -4.29 -9.26 -7.80
N TRP A 249 -4.92 -10.44 -7.89
CA TRP A 249 -5.76 -10.98 -6.82
C TRP A 249 -4.98 -11.14 -5.52
N GLU A 250 -3.81 -11.77 -5.58
CA GLU A 250 -2.94 -11.97 -4.41
C GLU A 250 -2.54 -10.64 -3.77
N THR A 251 -2.17 -9.66 -4.60
CA THR A 251 -1.78 -8.33 -4.12
C THR A 251 -2.94 -7.58 -3.46
N ILE A 252 -4.14 -7.69 -4.01
CA ILE A 252 -5.34 -7.07 -3.41
C ILE A 252 -5.63 -7.71 -2.05
N THR A 253 -5.58 -9.03 -1.97
CA THR A 253 -5.81 -9.76 -0.69
C THR A 253 -4.78 -9.39 0.36
N GLU A 254 -3.50 -9.28 0.00
CA GLU A 254 -2.45 -8.84 0.91
C GLU A 254 -2.67 -7.39 1.38
N ALA A 255 -3.00 -6.49 0.47
CA ALA A 255 -3.27 -5.10 0.81
C ALA A 255 -4.46 -4.97 1.79
N VAL A 256 -5.53 -5.72 1.58
CA VAL A 256 -6.70 -5.76 2.48
C VAL A 256 -6.30 -6.30 3.86
N GLU A 257 -5.52 -7.38 3.92
CA GLU A 257 -5.06 -7.95 5.20
C GLU A 257 -4.17 -6.98 6.00
N ILE A 258 -3.25 -6.28 5.32
CA ILE A 258 -2.40 -5.26 5.96
C ILE A 258 -3.25 -4.10 6.50
N MET A 259 -4.23 -3.64 5.72
CA MET A 259 -5.15 -2.57 6.16
C MET A 259 -5.98 -3.00 7.37
N GLU A 260 -6.46 -4.23 7.38
CA GLU A 260 -7.25 -4.78 8.50
C GLU A 260 -6.40 -4.93 9.78
N LYS A 261 -5.17 -5.44 9.65
CA LYS A 261 -4.20 -5.48 10.76
C LYS A 261 -3.90 -4.09 11.31
N GLY A 262 -3.68 -3.11 10.43
CA GLY A 262 -3.46 -1.72 10.81
C GLY A 262 -4.66 -1.12 11.55
N ARG A 263 -5.88 -1.37 11.08
CA ARG A 263 -7.13 -0.94 11.74
C ARG A 263 -7.28 -1.54 13.13
N LYS A 264 -7.08 -2.87 13.25
CA LYS A 264 -7.14 -3.56 14.55
C LYS A 264 -6.08 -3.04 15.52
N ALA A 265 -4.85 -2.83 15.06
CA ALA A 265 -3.79 -2.26 15.88
C ALA A 265 -4.13 -0.86 16.39
N ALA A 266 -4.68 0.02 15.52
CA ALA A 266 -5.12 1.35 15.91
C ALA A 266 -6.30 1.31 16.91
N GLU A 267 -7.23 0.36 16.74
CA GLU A 267 -8.35 0.16 17.67
C GLU A 267 -7.87 -0.34 19.04
N TYR A 268 -6.97 -1.33 19.08
CA TYR A 268 -6.34 -1.79 20.33
C TYR A 268 -5.57 -0.68 21.02
N GLN A 269 -4.85 0.13 20.26
CA GLN A 269 -4.12 1.26 20.82
C GLN A 269 -5.10 2.29 21.41
N ARG A 270 -6.19 2.61 20.72
CA ARG A 270 -7.23 3.51 21.22
C ARG A 270 -7.87 2.97 22.51
N LEU A 271 -8.14 1.67 22.58
CA LEU A 271 -8.67 1.04 23.80
C LEU A 271 -7.66 1.09 24.96
N ALA A 272 -6.36 0.91 24.67
CA ALA A 272 -5.30 1.04 25.66
C ALA A 272 -5.04 2.50 26.10
N ASP A 273 -5.35 3.46 25.24
CA ASP A 273 -5.13 4.88 25.48
C ASP A 273 -6.20 5.51 26.41
N MET A 274 -7.32 4.85 26.62
CA MET A 274 -8.42 5.35 27.44
C MET A 274 -8.67 4.45 28.64
N ASP A 275 -8.97 5.05 29.81
CA ASP A 275 -9.44 4.31 30.97
C ASP A 275 -10.88 3.85 30.75
N ALA A 276 -11.12 2.53 30.88
CA ALA A 276 -12.39 1.91 30.53
C ALA A 276 -13.57 2.37 31.42
N LEU A 277 -13.32 2.82 32.66
CA LEU A 277 -14.36 3.28 33.57
C LEU A 277 -14.67 4.75 33.34
N THR A 278 -13.66 5.61 33.33
CA THR A 278 -13.87 7.08 33.39
C THR A 278 -13.89 7.73 31.99
N GLY A 279 -13.41 7.04 30.95
CA GLY A 279 -13.25 7.60 29.60
C GLY A 279 -12.17 8.69 29.51
N MET A 280 -11.34 8.86 30.55
CA MET A 280 -10.14 9.71 30.52
C MET A 280 -9.00 8.98 29.82
N PHE A 281 -7.92 9.69 29.50
CA PHE A 281 -6.72 9.02 29.03
C PHE A 281 -6.13 8.12 30.12
N SER A 282 -5.59 6.98 29.71
CA SER A 282 -5.00 5.99 30.62
C SER A 282 -3.62 6.44 31.13
N ARG A 283 -3.11 5.73 32.14
CA ARG A 283 -1.74 5.88 32.62
C ARG A 283 -0.70 5.68 31.52
N SER A 284 -0.89 4.69 30.64
CA SER A 284 0.03 4.44 29.53
C SER A 284 0.06 5.60 28.52
N SER A 285 -1.07 6.26 28.30
CA SER A 285 -1.13 7.50 27.51
C SER A 285 -0.37 8.64 28.18
N TYR A 286 -0.51 8.80 29.50
CA TYR A 286 0.26 9.78 30.27
C TYR A 286 1.77 9.57 30.11
N GLU A 287 2.25 8.35 30.39
CA GLU A 287 3.68 8.00 30.32
C GLU A 287 4.27 8.24 28.92
N ARG A 288 3.50 7.98 27.86
CA ARG A 288 3.89 8.27 26.49
C ARG A 288 3.89 9.77 26.19
N ASP A 289 2.83 10.47 26.56
CA ASP A 289 2.66 11.88 26.21
C ASP A 289 3.67 12.76 26.95
N ILE A 290 3.95 12.49 28.22
CA ILE A 290 4.93 13.25 29.01
C ILE A 290 6.37 13.15 28.46
N GLN A 291 6.72 12.02 27.82
CA GLN A 291 8.04 11.82 27.20
C GLN A 291 8.17 12.53 25.84
N ASN A 292 7.04 12.78 25.16
CA ASN A 292 7.04 13.35 23.81
C ASN A 292 6.77 14.86 23.77
N ILE A 293 6.38 15.48 24.89
CA ILE A 293 6.14 16.91 24.96
C ILE A 293 7.47 17.67 24.90
N ILE A 294 7.53 18.68 24.02
CA ILE A 294 8.67 19.59 23.91
C ILE A 294 8.66 20.52 25.13
N LEU A 295 9.72 20.41 25.95
CA LEU A 295 9.87 21.19 27.18
C LEU A 295 9.87 22.70 26.92
N ASN A 296 8.98 23.43 27.55
CA ASN A 296 8.95 24.88 27.55
C ASN A 296 8.26 25.41 28.83
N SER A 297 8.54 26.64 29.21
CA SER A 297 7.97 27.27 30.40
C SER A 297 6.45 27.57 30.34
N GLY A 298 5.80 27.13 29.28
CA GLY A 298 4.35 27.24 29.13
C GLY A 298 3.58 25.99 29.56
N ILE A 299 4.27 24.93 29.99
CA ILE A 299 3.62 23.67 30.41
C ILE A 299 3.25 23.75 31.88
N MET A 300 2.04 23.33 32.22
CA MET A 300 1.56 23.17 33.58
C MET A 300 1.01 21.76 33.79
N ILE A 301 1.34 21.16 34.92
CA ILE A 301 0.77 19.89 35.37
C ILE A 301 -0.16 20.19 36.54
N VAL A 302 -1.34 19.58 36.49
CA VAL A 302 -2.32 19.65 37.59
C VAL A 302 -2.59 18.21 38.03
N SER A 303 -2.32 17.94 39.30
CA SER A 303 -2.59 16.65 39.97
C SER A 303 -3.85 16.71 40.77
N PHE A 304 -4.65 15.63 40.69
CA PHE A 304 -5.91 15.49 41.44
C PHE A 304 -5.93 14.16 42.18
N ASP A 305 -6.51 14.16 43.38
CA ASP A 305 -6.72 12.97 44.19
C ASP A 305 -8.15 13.00 44.81
N LEU A 306 -8.83 11.88 44.77
CA LEU A 306 -10.19 11.76 45.28
C LEU A 306 -10.18 11.43 46.77
N ASN A 307 -10.69 12.32 47.59
CA ASN A 307 -10.80 12.10 49.01
C ASN A 307 -11.87 11.04 49.32
N ASN A 308 -11.56 10.14 50.29
CA ASN A 308 -12.51 9.19 50.83
C ASN A 308 -13.07 8.12 49.88
N LEU A 309 -12.47 7.89 48.70
CA LEU A 309 -12.92 6.83 47.79
C LEU A 309 -12.86 5.43 48.44
N LYS A 310 -11.79 5.13 49.19
CA LYS A 310 -11.70 3.88 49.93
C LYS A 310 -12.81 3.72 50.96
N LEU A 311 -13.11 4.77 51.71
CA LEU A 311 -14.21 4.76 52.68
C LEU A 311 -15.58 4.55 52.01
N CYS A 312 -15.78 5.13 50.83
CA CYS A 312 -16.95 4.94 49.99
C CYS A 312 -17.08 3.46 49.57
N ASN A 313 -15.99 2.86 49.07
CA ASN A 313 -15.95 1.44 48.69
C ASN A 313 -16.24 0.52 49.89
N ASP A 314 -15.58 0.73 51.00
CA ASP A 314 -15.69 -0.12 52.18
C ASP A 314 -17.10 -0.05 52.79
N LYS A 315 -17.76 1.11 52.75
CA LYS A 315 -19.09 1.34 53.36
C LYS A 315 -20.26 1.03 52.43
N TYR A 316 -20.12 1.29 51.11
CA TYR A 316 -21.23 1.27 50.17
C TYR A 316 -20.98 0.32 48.97
N GLY A 317 -19.80 -0.33 48.92
CA GLY A 317 -19.40 -1.27 47.89
C GLY A 317 -18.85 -0.61 46.63
N HIS A 318 -18.16 -1.42 45.82
CA HIS A 318 -17.42 -0.97 44.64
C HIS A 318 -18.27 -0.27 43.58
N LYS A 319 -19.53 -0.64 43.41
CA LYS A 319 -20.44 0.07 42.49
C LYS A 319 -20.59 1.54 42.82
N MET A 320 -20.69 1.86 44.12
CA MET A 320 -20.78 3.23 44.57
C MET A 320 -19.45 3.98 44.42
N GLY A 321 -18.33 3.29 44.60
CA GLY A 321 -17.02 3.84 44.29
C GLY A 321 -16.80 4.12 42.79
N ASP A 322 -17.34 3.29 41.93
CA ASP A 322 -17.31 3.54 40.47
C ASP A 322 -18.15 4.78 40.11
N GLU A 323 -19.32 4.96 40.71
CA GLU A 323 -20.14 6.19 40.56
C GLU A 323 -19.42 7.42 41.09
N TYR A 324 -18.67 7.28 42.19
CA TYR A 324 -17.83 8.34 42.74
C TYR A 324 -16.75 8.74 41.75
N LEU A 325 -16.02 7.77 41.18
CA LEU A 325 -14.99 7.96 40.15
C LEU A 325 -15.55 8.63 38.90
N LEU A 326 -16.71 8.18 38.41
CA LEU A 326 -17.38 8.78 37.25
C LEU A 326 -17.79 10.23 37.52
N SER A 327 -18.28 10.49 38.72
CA SER A 327 -18.71 11.85 39.12
C SER A 327 -17.52 12.81 39.21
N ALA A 328 -16.40 12.34 39.78
CA ALA A 328 -15.17 13.12 39.89
C ALA A 328 -14.55 13.37 38.50
N SER A 329 -14.46 12.34 37.68
CA SER A 329 -13.91 12.48 36.33
C SER A 329 -14.71 13.45 35.47
N ALA A 330 -16.05 13.39 35.54
CA ALA A 330 -16.94 14.34 34.86
C ALA A 330 -16.75 15.78 35.36
N LEU A 331 -16.54 15.98 36.69
CA LEU A 331 -16.26 17.30 37.28
C LEU A 331 -14.94 17.86 36.76
N ILE A 332 -13.85 17.05 36.82
CA ILE A 332 -12.53 17.45 36.34
C ILE A 332 -12.57 17.76 34.82
N ALA A 333 -13.25 16.93 34.03
CA ALA A 333 -13.40 17.15 32.60
C ALA A 333 -14.16 18.48 32.31
N LYS A 334 -15.28 18.72 32.97
CA LYS A 334 -16.08 19.94 32.79
C LYS A 334 -15.26 21.22 32.91
N ILE A 335 -14.23 21.20 33.76
CA ILE A 335 -13.44 22.39 34.08
C ILE A 335 -12.13 22.43 33.24
N PHE A 336 -11.42 21.32 33.13
CA PHE A 336 -10.05 21.28 32.61
C PHE A 336 -9.92 20.78 31.18
N GLN A 337 -10.89 20.04 30.62
CA GLN A 337 -10.77 19.43 29.26
C GLN A 337 -10.51 20.45 28.15
N LYS A 338 -10.96 21.67 28.28
CA LYS A 338 -10.74 22.76 27.33
C LYS A 338 -9.31 23.32 27.35
N TYR A 339 -8.56 23.06 28.43
CA TYR A 339 -7.19 23.57 28.61
C TYR A 339 -6.12 22.52 28.39
N GLY A 340 -6.42 21.22 28.62
CA GLY A 340 -5.45 20.15 28.49
C GLY A 340 -6.04 18.76 28.46
N LYS A 341 -5.17 17.77 28.29
CA LYS A 341 -5.53 16.35 28.34
C LYS A 341 -5.57 15.88 29.79
N ILE A 342 -6.59 15.11 30.11
CA ILE A 342 -6.83 14.57 31.47
C ILE A 342 -6.58 13.07 31.45
N TYR A 343 -5.76 12.60 32.38
CA TYR A 343 -5.34 11.22 32.52
C TYR A 343 -5.78 10.67 33.86
N ARG A 344 -6.17 9.40 33.92
CA ARG A 344 -6.28 8.63 35.16
C ARG A 344 -5.00 7.84 35.35
N ILE A 345 -4.24 8.16 36.39
CA ILE A 345 -2.90 7.60 36.64
C ILE A 345 -2.97 6.45 37.63
N GLY A 346 -3.82 6.52 38.60
CA GLY A 346 -4.03 5.55 39.68
C GLY A 346 -5.50 5.25 39.92
N GLY A 347 -5.79 4.56 41.01
CA GLY A 347 -7.18 4.23 41.40
C GLY A 347 -8.03 5.47 41.57
N ASP A 348 -7.56 6.43 42.35
CA ASP A 348 -8.19 7.71 42.75
C ASP A 348 -7.40 8.94 42.25
N GLU A 349 -6.33 8.75 41.51
CA GLU A 349 -5.42 9.79 41.07
C GLU A 349 -5.64 10.16 39.59
N PHE A 350 -5.78 11.46 39.34
CA PHE A 350 -5.89 12.04 38.01
C PHE A 350 -4.80 13.10 37.79
N CYS A 351 -4.44 13.30 36.52
CA CYS A 351 -3.50 14.35 36.14
C CYS A 351 -4.00 15.07 34.88
N CYS A 352 -3.77 16.36 34.80
CA CYS A 352 -4.04 17.15 33.60
C CYS A 352 -2.72 17.79 33.12
N ILE A 353 -2.36 17.58 31.86
CA ILE A 353 -1.23 18.24 31.21
C ILE A 353 -1.79 19.39 30.36
N ILE A 354 -1.34 20.61 30.63
CA ILE A 354 -1.73 21.84 29.98
C ILE A 354 -0.52 22.43 29.29
N GLU A 355 -0.47 22.41 27.97
CA GLU A 355 0.69 22.88 27.19
C GLU A 355 0.78 24.41 27.12
N LYS A 356 -0.32 25.13 27.41
CA LYS A 356 -0.42 26.58 27.38
C LYS A 356 -0.90 27.13 28.71
N ALA A 357 -0.04 27.05 29.71
CA ALA A 357 -0.38 27.42 31.11
C ALA A 357 -0.95 28.87 31.21
N LYS A 358 -0.46 29.80 30.36
CA LYS A 358 -0.92 31.20 30.37
C LYS A 358 -2.39 31.36 29.97
N GLU A 359 -2.94 30.42 29.21
CA GLU A 359 -4.32 30.44 28.76
C GLU A 359 -5.28 29.87 29.83
N CYS A 360 -4.75 29.16 30.83
CA CYS A 360 -5.52 28.53 31.89
C CYS A 360 -5.58 29.42 33.16
N PRO A 361 -6.72 29.96 33.52
CA PRO A 361 -6.88 30.70 34.79
C PRO A 361 -6.99 29.71 35.96
N ILE A 362 -5.90 29.07 36.35
CA ILE A 362 -5.88 27.92 37.28
C ILE A 362 -6.58 28.21 38.62
N LYS A 363 -6.40 29.39 39.20
CA LYS A 363 -7.06 29.74 40.45
C LYS A 363 -8.57 29.74 40.31
N TYR A 364 -9.08 30.33 39.22
CA TYR A 364 -10.53 30.32 38.92
C TYR A 364 -11.03 28.89 38.67
N CYS A 365 -10.24 28.03 37.99
CA CYS A 365 -10.61 26.63 37.79
C CYS A 365 -10.76 25.87 39.12
N ILE A 366 -9.85 26.10 40.07
CA ILE A 366 -9.91 25.49 41.40
C ILE A 366 -11.15 26.01 42.19
N GLU A 367 -11.43 27.29 42.12
CA GLU A 367 -12.60 27.87 42.74
C GLU A 367 -13.91 27.30 42.14
N GLN A 368 -13.96 27.16 40.83
CA GLN A 368 -15.09 26.54 40.13
C GLN A 368 -15.27 25.05 40.50
N MET A 369 -14.20 24.31 40.75
CA MET A 369 -14.31 22.94 41.28
C MET A 369 -15.05 22.91 42.61
N ALA A 370 -14.64 23.74 43.54
CA ALA A 370 -15.31 23.83 44.87
C ALA A 370 -16.79 24.24 44.77
N VAL A 371 -17.12 25.15 43.85
CA VAL A 371 -18.52 25.56 43.59
C VAL A 371 -19.34 24.41 43.01
N GLU A 372 -18.79 23.66 42.04
CA GLU A 372 -19.48 22.54 41.42
C GLU A 372 -19.62 21.35 42.39
N GLU A 373 -18.61 21.07 43.23
CA GLU A 373 -18.72 20.09 44.33
C GLU A 373 -19.88 20.42 45.26
N ALA A 374 -20.00 21.69 45.71
CA ALA A 374 -21.08 22.13 46.55
C ALA A 374 -22.47 22.05 45.88
N LYS A 375 -22.55 22.29 44.56
CA LYS A 375 -23.78 22.10 43.78
C LYS A 375 -24.17 20.63 43.71
N LEU A 376 -23.20 19.73 43.44
CA LEU A 376 -23.43 18.29 43.42
C LEU A 376 -23.91 17.78 44.78
N GLU A 377 -23.36 18.28 45.88
CA GLU A 377 -23.79 17.93 47.23
C GLU A 377 -25.23 18.36 47.47
N LYS A 378 -25.62 19.57 47.06
CA LYS A 378 -27.01 20.08 47.21
C LYS A 378 -28.03 19.34 46.33
N SER A 379 -27.69 19.06 45.08
CA SER A 379 -28.59 18.39 44.12
C SER A 379 -28.81 16.92 44.44
N ARG A 380 -27.89 16.29 45.17
CA ARG A 380 -27.90 14.86 45.51
C ARG A 380 -28.35 14.57 46.96
N LYS A 381 -28.89 15.55 47.69
CA LYS A 381 -29.42 15.32 49.05
C LYS A 381 -30.44 14.17 49.06
N GLY A 382 -30.03 13.04 49.62
CA GLY A 382 -30.81 11.79 49.71
C GLY A 382 -30.53 10.72 48.65
N ALA A 383 -29.84 11.01 47.53
CA ALA A 383 -29.59 10.02 46.50
C ALA A 383 -28.19 9.34 46.62
N HIS A 384 -27.21 10.04 47.17
CA HIS A 384 -25.87 9.51 47.37
C HIS A 384 -25.37 9.76 48.78
N PRO A 385 -24.86 8.72 49.47
CA PRO A 385 -24.45 8.79 50.86
C PRO A 385 -23.06 9.40 51.10
N TYR A 386 -22.39 9.88 50.05
CA TYR A 386 -21.04 10.44 50.14
C TYR A 386 -20.94 11.88 49.67
N LYS A 387 -19.95 12.59 50.19
CA LYS A 387 -19.56 13.93 49.73
C LYS A 387 -18.41 13.80 48.73
N LEU A 388 -18.60 14.27 47.49
CA LEU A 388 -17.55 14.34 46.51
C LEU A 388 -16.55 15.44 46.90
N ARG A 389 -15.27 15.09 47.03
CA ARG A 389 -14.16 16.02 47.29
C ARG A 389 -12.95 15.63 46.50
N VAL A 390 -12.40 16.56 45.74
CA VAL A 390 -11.23 16.39 44.88
C VAL A 390 -10.14 17.34 45.37
N ALA A 391 -9.07 16.78 45.91
CA ALA A 391 -7.87 17.56 46.18
C ALA A 391 -7.15 17.91 44.90
N CYS A 392 -6.63 19.12 44.78
CA CYS A 392 -6.00 19.62 43.55
C CYS A 392 -4.72 20.40 43.90
N GLY A 393 -3.65 20.10 43.13
CA GLY A 393 -2.43 20.86 43.16
C GLY A 393 -1.87 21.09 41.76
N TYR A 394 -1.10 22.14 41.56
CA TYR A 394 -0.52 22.42 40.24
C TYR A 394 0.90 22.95 40.32
N ALA A 395 1.67 22.73 39.28
CA ALA A 395 2.99 23.33 39.09
C ALA A 395 3.19 23.68 37.62
N VAL A 396 3.85 24.81 37.37
CA VAL A 396 4.33 25.19 36.02
C VAL A 396 5.76 24.73 35.88
N TYR A 397 6.11 24.17 34.74
CA TYR A 397 7.48 23.76 34.44
C TYR A 397 8.43 24.95 34.54
N ASP A 398 9.47 24.78 35.34
CA ASP A 398 10.50 25.79 35.62
C ASP A 398 11.87 25.19 35.29
N PRO A 399 12.51 25.60 34.18
CA PRO A 399 13.83 25.06 33.80
C PRO A 399 14.94 25.21 34.85
N GLY A 400 14.74 26.12 35.84
CA GLY A 400 15.68 26.32 36.96
C GLY A 400 15.48 25.38 38.12
N LYS A 401 14.36 24.60 38.13
CA LYS A 401 14.02 23.68 39.26
C LYS A 401 13.71 22.26 38.80
N ASP A 402 13.31 22.10 37.51
CA ASP A 402 12.78 20.85 37.00
C ASP A 402 13.70 20.32 35.91
N ASP A 403 14.32 19.16 36.11
CA ASP A 403 15.13 18.49 35.08
C ASP A 403 14.25 17.93 33.94
N ASN A 404 12.99 17.63 34.25
CA ASN A 404 12.00 17.07 33.32
C ASN A 404 10.58 17.34 33.83
N LEU A 405 9.56 16.94 33.05
CA LEU A 405 8.15 17.11 33.44
C LEU A 405 7.75 16.25 34.64
N GLU A 406 8.44 15.15 34.93
CA GLU A 406 8.16 14.34 36.10
C GLU A 406 8.50 15.10 37.40
N ALA A 407 9.61 15.87 37.43
CA ALA A 407 9.92 16.79 38.53
C ALA A 407 8.84 17.88 38.71
N THR A 408 8.27 18.39 37.60
CA THR A 408 7.11 19.30 37.67
C THR A 408 5.90 18.60 38.27
N ARG A 409 5.64 17.33 37.92
CA ARG A 409 4.56 16.53 38.49
C ARG A 409 4.73 16.35 39.98
N GLU A 410 5.93 15.96 40.45
CA GLU A 410 6.21 15.81 41.87
C GLU A 410 5.92 17.09 42.67
N ARG A 411 6.21 18.26 42.10
CA ARG A 411 5.85 19.55 42.74
C ARG A 411 4.33 19.75 42.74
N SER A 412 3.62 19.37 41.70
CA SER A 412 2.15 19.47 41.68
C SER A 412 1.51 18.51 42.68
N ASP A 413 2.07 17.29 42.84
CA ASP A 413 1.61 16.32 43.83
C ASP A 413 1.84 16.79 45.26
N MET A 414 2.97 17.44 45.56
CA MET A 414 3.21 18.05 46.87
C MET A 414 2.15 19.15 47.20
N MET A 415 1.76 19.95 46.21
CA MET A 415 0.73 20.98 46.38
C MET A 415 -0.66 20.36 46.59
N MET A 416 -0.95 19.28 45.83
CA MET A 416 -2.20 18.53 45.97
C MET A 416 -2.31 17.90 47.36
N TYR A 417 -1.21 17.30 47.86
CA TYR A 417 -1.21 16.72 49.20
C TYR A 417 -1.50 17.74 50.31
N LYS A 418 -0.89 18.94 50.25
CA LYS A 418 -1.22 20.05 51.17
C LYS A 418 -2.69 20.41 51.11
N ASN A 419 -3.25 20.55 49.91
CA ASN A 419 -4.67 20.85 49.75
C ASN A 419 -5.55 19.71 50.28
N LYS A 420 -5.12 18.46 50.16
CA LYS A 420 -5.83 17.29 50.73
C LYS A 420 -5.91 17.36 52.25
N GLU A 421 -4.84 17.78 52.93
CA GLU A 421 -4.81 17.96 54.38
C GLU A 421 -5.72 19.11 54.81
N GLU A 422 -5.70 20.26 54.15
CA GLU A 422 -6.59 21.38 54.43
C GLU A 422 -8.06 21.00 54.30
N ILE A 423 -8.43 20.21 53.28
CA ILE A 423 -9.82 19.72 53.12
C ILE A 423 -10.20 18.83 54.32
N LYS A 424 -9.33 17.90 54.74
CA LYS A 424 -9.59 17.02 55.89
C LYS A 424 -9.76 17.78 57.20
N GLU A 425 -8.95 18.79 57.43
CA GLU A 425 -9.06 19.63 58.65
C GLU A 425 -10.38 20.41 58.67
N LYS A 426 -10.78 20.99 57.54
CA LYS A 426 -12.08 21.69 57.41
C LYS A 426 -13.25 20.74 57.66
N GLU A 427 -13.19 19.50 57.19
CA GLU A 427 -14.23 18.49 57.41
C GLU A 427 -14.31 18.01 58.88
N LYS A 428 -13.18 18.00 59.61
CA LYS A 428 -13.17 17.66 61.03
C LYS A 428 -13.76 18.76 61.92
N ASN A 429 -13.68 20.03 61.47
CA ASN A 429 -14.12 21.21 62.20
C ASN A 429 -15.54 21.67 61.83
N ALA A 430 -16.18 21.01 60.86
CA ALA A 430 -17.57 21.30 60.41
C ALA A 430 -18.54 20.21 60.88
#